data_81fab0acc8a50694a6a2e4d8d1217dce
#
_entry.id   81fab0acc8a50694a6a2e4d8d1217dce
#
_cell.length_a   1.000
_cell.length_b   1.000
_cell.length_c   1.000
_cell.angle_alpha   90.00
_cell.angle_beta   90.00
_cell.angle_gamma   90.00
#
_symmetry.space_group_name_H-M   'P 1'
#
loop_
_entity.id
_entity.type
_entity.pdbx_description
1 polymer ?
#
loop_
_entity_poly.entity_id
_entity_poly.type
_entity_poly.pdbx_seq_one_letter_code
_entity_poly.pdbx_strand_id
1 'polypeptide(L)'
;STAGKEASGTGNMKFMINGAPTIGTLDGANVEIVEESGNENNFIFGLTAEEVHDLNVNGGYNPWEVMKNTEGLEKVMNSLIDGTFSSDIGMFQELYNSLIYGIDGNRPDEYYILKDFEGYREAHKRVDEAYRDKYGWAKKAWLNIANSGKFSSDRTILEYASEIWNINKIEIK
;
A
#
# COMPACT_ATOMS: atom_id res chain seq x y z
N SER A 1 2.06 2.48 0.29
CA SER A 1 1.92 3.93 0.50
C SER A 1 1.00 4.24 1.66
N THR A 2 1.01 5.45 2.16
CA THR A 2 0.07 5.91 3.19
C THR A 2 -1.22 6.36 2.52
N ALA A 3 -2.37 5.96 3.06
CA ALA A 3 -3.67 6.36 2.54
C ALA A 3 -3.82 7.89 2.47
N GLY A 4 -4.39 8.39 1.37
CA GLY A 4 -4.51 9.82 1.07
C GLY A 4 -3.21 10.49 0.56
N LYS A 5 -2.15 9.75 0.32
CA LYS A 5 -0.85 10.25 -0.18
C LYS A 5 -0.50 9.72 -1.58
N GLU A 6 -1.17 8.68 -2.04
CA GLU A 6 -0.95 8.07 -3.35
C GLU A 6 -2.06 8.51 -4.30
N ALA A 7 -1.71 9.16 -5.41
CA ALA A 7 -2.69 9.60 -6.41
C ALA A 7 -3.20 8.42 -7.24
N SER A 8 -2.31 7.52 -7.62
CA SER A 8 -2.57 6.32 -8.42
C SER A 8 -1.35 5.42 -8.35
N GLY A 9 -1.40 4.28 -9.01
CA GLY A 9 -0.27 3.39 -9.15
C GLY A 9 -0.46 2.55 -10.39
N THR A 10 0.62 2.19 -11.07
CA THR A 10 0.56 1.29 -12.23
C THR A 10 1.14 -0.08 -11.96
N GLY A 11 2.04 -0.18 -10.99
CA GLY A 11 2.66 -1.44 -10.58
C GLY A 11 1.65 -2.43 -10.03
N ASN A 12 0.77 -1.98 -9.12
CA ASN A 12 -0.29 -2.79 -8.53
C ASN A 12 -1.29 -3.33 -9.59
N MET A 13 -1.68 -2.51 -10.57
CA MET A 13 -2.52 -2.95 -11.70
C MET A 13 -1.85 -4.05 -12.54
N LYS A 14 -0.53 -3.90 -12.78
CA LYS A 14 0.27 -4.91 -13.51
C LYS A 14 0.41 -6.21 -12.70
N PHE A 15 0.55 -6.12 -11.38
CA PHE A 15 0.54 -7.29 -10.51
C PHE A 15 -0.83 -7.97 -10.50
N MET A 16 -1.92 -7.21 -10.43
CA MET A 16 -3.29 -7.73 -10.49
C MET A 16 -3.55 -8.55 -11.74
N ILE A 17 -3.20 -8.04 -12.94
CA ILE A 17 -3.40 -8.77 -14.20
C ILE A 17 -2.52 -10.03 -14.31
N ASN A 18 -1.45 -10.10 -13.52
CA ASN A 18 -0.61 -11.29 -13.41
C ASN A 18 -1.01 -12.21 -12.24
N GLY A 19 -2.16 -11.95 -11.60
CA GLY A 19 -2.73 -12.79 -10.57
C GLY A 19 -2.09 -12.66 -9.18
N ALA A 20 -1.38 -11.57 -8.92
CA ALA A 20 -0.85 -11.30 -7.60
C ALA A 20 -1.91 -10.55 -6.76
N PRO A 21 -2.47 -11.16 -5.68
CA PRO A 21 -3.31 -10.44 -4.74
C PRO A 21 -2.56 -9.28 -4.10
N THR A 22 -3.24 -8.15 -3.94
CA THR A 22 -2.64 -6.95 -3.37
C THR A 22 -2.55 -7.06 -1.84
N ILE A 23 -1.39 -6.76 -1.28
CA ILE A 23 -1.21 -6.38 0.12
C ILE A 23 -0.88 -4.90 0.17
N GLY A 24 -1.68 -4.09 0.84
CA GLY A 24 -1.49 -2.63 0.83
C GLY A 24 -2.56 -1.87 1.59
N THR A 25 -2.36 -0.56 1.66
CA THR A 25 -3.37 0.37 2.20
C THR A 25 -4.46 0.64 1.18
N LEU A 26 -5.63 1.07 1.64
CA LEU A 26 -6.76 1.41 0.77
C LEU A 26 -6.58 2.84 0.24
N ASP A 27 -5.72 2.97 -0.78
CA ASP A 27 -5.40 4.25 -1.41
C ASP A 27 -4.98 4.06 -2.87
N GLY A 28 -5.07 5.13 -3.66
CA GLY A 28 -4.74 5.11 -5.08
C GLY A 28 -5.52 4.00 -5.82
N ALA A 29 -4.86 3.31 -6.73
CA ALA A 29 -5.47 2.23 -7.50
C ALA A 29 -5.90 1.01 -6.66
N ASN A 30 -5.45 0.88 -5.41
CA ASN A 30 -5.89 -0.22 -4.55
C ASN A 30 -7.38 -0.11 -4.21
N VAL A 31 -7.95 1.10 -4.16
CA VAL A 31 -9.39 1.31 -3.98
C VAL A 31 -10.16 0.62 -5.10
N GLU A 32 -9.82 0.94 -6.33
CA GLU A 32 -10.46 0.37 -7.52
C GLU A 32 -10.18 -1.13 -7.68
N ILE A 33 -8.97 -1.59 -7.34
CA ILE A 33 -8.63 -3.02 -7.35
C ILE A 33 -9.54 -3.80 -6.39
N VAL A 34 -9.76 -3.27 -5.19
CA VAL A 34 -10.65 -3.90 -4.21
C VAL A 34 -12.10 -3.84 -4.64
N GLU A 35 -12.56 -2.73 -5.23
CA GLU A 35 -13.91 -2.60 -5.79
C GLU A 35 -14.18 -3.64 -6.88
N GLU A 36 -13.22 -3.85 -7.78
CA GLU A 36 -13.39 -4.76 -8.90
C GLU A 36 -13.23 -6.25 -8.52
N SER A 37 -12.23 -6.57 -7.72
CA SER A 37 -11.91 -7.97 -7.40
C SER A 37 -12.50 -8.48 -6.08
N GLY A 38 -12.99 -7.60 -5.22
CA GLY A 38 -13.49 -7.91 -3.88
C GLY A 38 -12.42 -7.85 -2.79
N ASN A 39 -12.80 -7.34 -1.62
CA ASN A 39 -11.90 -7.20 -0.47
C ASN A 39 -11.35 -8.55 0.01
N GLU A 40 -12.12 -9.62 -0.12
CA GLU A 40 -11.74 -10.99 0.26
C GLU A 40 -10.62 -11.57 -0.63
N ASN A 41 -10.36 -10.97 -1.78
CA ASN A 41 -9.32 -11.38 -2.72
C ASN A 41 -8.05 -10.54 -2.62
N ASN A 42 -8.00 -9.62 -1.62
CA ASN A 42 -6.88 -8.74 -1.32
C ASN A 42 -6.61 -8.72 0.19
N PHE A 43 -5.52 -8.08 0.60
CA PHE A 43 -5.07 -8.03 2.00
C PHE A 43 -4.84 -6.56 2.39
N ILE A 44 -5.95 -5.86 2.64
CA ILE A 44 -5.90 -4.44 3.00
C ILE A 44 -5.58 -4.28 4.48
N PHE A 45 -4.78 -3.26 4.80
CA PHE A 45 -4.37 -2.88 6.15
C PHE A 45 -4.14 -1.37 6.25
N GLY A 46 -3.84 -0.90 7.47
CA GLY A 46 -3.39 0.45 7.75
C GLY A 46 -4.53 1.46 7.89
N LEU A 47 -4.13 2.70 8.10
CA LEU A 47 -5.04 3.82 8.24
C LEU A 47 -5.82 4.07 6.95
N THR A 48 -7.04 4.57 7.11
CA THR A 48 -7.83 5.13 6.02
C THR A 48 -7.38 6.56 5.69
N ALA A 49 -7.77 7.07 4.54
CA ALA A 49 -7.49 8.45 4.16
C ALA A 49 -8.11 9.46 5.14
N GLU A 50 -9.28 9.16 5.70
CA GLU A 50 -9.97 9.98 6.71
C GLU A 50 -9.17 10.00 8.02
N GLU A 51 -8.74 8.84 8.51
CA GLU A 51 -7.91 8.76 9.73
C GLU A 51 -6.57 9.49 9.58
N VAL A 52 -5.93 9.39 8.41
CA VAL A 52 -4.71 10.16 8.10
C VAL A 52 -5.00 11.65 8.08
N HIS A 53 -6.12 12.08 7.49
CA HIS A 53 -6.54 13.48 7.50
C HIS A 53 -6.74 13.98 8.94
N ASP A 54 -7.45 13.23 9.77
CA ASP A 54 -7.70 13.57 11.16
C ASP A 54 -6.42 13.70 11.97
N LEU A 55 -5.47 12.78 11.80
CA LEU A 55 -4.15 12.87 12.45
C LEU A 55 -3.35 14.09 11.96
N ASN A 56 -3.49 14.46 10.70
CA ASN A 56 -2.83 15.67 10.17
C ASN A 56 -3.42 16.97 10.73
N VAL A 57 -4.73 17.03 10.93
CA VAL A 57 -5.45 18.25 11.39
C VAL A 57 -5.41 18.35 12.91
N ASN A 58 -5.72 17.28 13.61
CA ASN A 58 -5.89 17.27 15.06
C ASN A 58 -4.60 16.91 15.81
N GLY A 59 -3.60 16.37 15.11
CA GLY A 59 -2.36 15.90 15.76
C GLY A 59 -2.59 14.65 16.60
N GLY A 60 -1.81 14.54 17.70
CA GLY A 60 -1.93 13.41 18.64
C GLY A 60 -1.14 12.17 18.23
N TYR A 61 -0.35 12.22 17.14
CA TYR A 61 0.54 11.15 16.74
C TYR A 61 1.96 11.38 17.28
N ASN A 62 2.46 10.38 17.99
CA ASN A 62 3.83 10.37 18.49
C ASN A 62 4.50 9.02 18.09
N PRO A 63 5.40 9.00 17.10
CA PRO A 63 6.03 7.78 16.61
C PRO A 63 6.89 7.08 17.67
N TRP A 64 7.48 7.85 18.60
CA TRP A 64 8.22 7.28 19.73
C TRP A 64 7.33 6.45 20.65
N GLU A 65 6.15 6.95 20.99
CA GLU A 65 5.18 6.21 21.80
C GLU A 65 4.66 4.99 21.07
N VAL A 66 4.37 5.10 19.77
CA VAL A 66 3.96 3.98 18.94
C VAL A 66 5.04 2.90 18.91
N MET A 67 6.30 3.29 18.69
CA MET A 67 7.44 2.36 18.69
C MET A 67 7.56 1.60 20.03
N LYS A 68 7.39 2.29 21.15
CA LYS A 68 7.52 1.71 22.48
C LYS A 68 6.36 0.80 22.87
N ASN A 69 5.15 1.14 22.42
CA ASN A 69 3.92 0.44 22.83
C ASN A 69 3.49 -0.67 21.85
N THR A 70 4.12 -0.75 20.66
CA THR A 70 3.81 -1.80 19.68
C THR A 70 4.79 -2.97 19.84
N GLU A 71 4.26 -4.15 20.04
CA GLU A 71 5.07 -5.37 20.26
C GLU A 71 6.04 -5.62 19.11
N GLY A 72 7.32 -5.73 19.43
CA GLY A 72 8.40 -6.03 18.50
C GLY A 72 8.88 -4.85 17.66
N LEU A 73 8.14 -3.73 17.59
CA LEU A 73 8.48 -2.60 16.75
C LEU A 73 9.78 -1.91 17.20
N GLU A 74 9.99 -1.75 18.51
CA GLU A 74 11.24 -1.20 19.03
C GLU A 74 12.46 -2.03 18.60
N LYS A 75 12.34 -3.36 18.62
CA LYS A 75 13.42 -4.24 18.17
C LYS A 75 13.69 -4.06 16.68
N VAL A 76 12.64 -3.97 15.88
CA VAL A 76 12.76 -3.72 14.42
C VAL A 76 13.45 -2.39 14.16
N MET A 77 13.04 -1.33 14.84
CA MET A 77 13.65 -0.01 14.69
C MET A 77 15.12 0.01 15.12
N ASN A 78 15.43 -0.58 16.25
CA ASN A 78 16.81 -0.62 16.74
C ASN A 78 17.72 -1.43 15.81
N SER A 79 17.22 -2.45 15.11
CA SER A 79 18.02 -3.23 14.16
C SER A 79 18.56 -2.41 12.98
N LEU A 80 18.01 -1.23 12.73
CA LEU A 80 18.56 -0.29 11.74
C LEU A 80 19.90 0.32 12.19
N ILE A 81 20.13 0.45 13.51
CA ILE A 81 21.25 1.22 14.08
C ILE A 81 22.14 0.43 15.04
N ASP A 82 21.90 -0.86 15.23
CA ASP A 82 22.65 -1.71 16.18
C ASP A 82 23.67 -2.65 15.52
N GLY A 83 23.83 -2.55 14.21
CA GLY A 83 24.74 -3.41 13.45
C GLY A 83 24.10 -4.68 12.89
N THR A 84 22.81 -4.92 13.10
CA THR A 84 22.12 -6.12 12.60
C THR A 84 22.15 -6.21 11.07
N PHE A 85 21.93 -5.10 10.36
CA PHE A 85 21.87 -5.08 8.90
C PHE A 85 23.19 -4.64 8.23
N SER A 86 24.07 -3.94 8.96
CA SER A 86 25.34 -3.46 8.43
C SER A 86 26.37 -3.30 9.55
N SER A 87 27.62 -3.63 9.29
CA SER A 87 28.75 -3.31 10.19
C SER A 87 29.00 -1.79 10.29
N ASP A 88 28.57 -1.02 9.29
CA ASP A 88 28.48 0.43 9.38
C ASP A 88 27.13 0.79 10.02
N ILE A 89 27.16 1.05 11.32
CA ILE A 89 25.98 1.41 12.11
C ILE A 89 25.34 2.74 11.70
N GLY A 90 26.09 3.58 10.98
CA GLY A 90 25.58 4.86 10.45
C GLY A 90 24.74 4.70 9.17
N MET A 91 24.85 3.55 8.50
CA MET A 91 24.27 3.35 7.17
C MET A 91 22.75 3.63 7.10
N PHE A 92 22.00 3.25 8.12
CA PHE A 92 20.55 3.44 8.20
C PHE A 92 20.11 4.48 9.24
N GLN A 93 21.05 5.26 9.78
CA GLN A 93 20.79 6.24 10.82
C GLN A 93 19.80 7.32 10.33
N GLU A 94 19.93 7.76 9.09
CA GLU A 94 19.05 8.74 8.49
C GLU A 94 17.60 8.23 8.39
N LEU A 95 17.43 6.97 7.99
CA LEU A 95 16.11 6.31 7.96
C LEU A 95 15.51 6.23 9.37
N TYR A 96 16.29 5.80 10.37
CA TYR A 96 15.82 5.79 11.76
C TYR A 96 15.40 7.18 12.23
N ASN A 97 16.23 8.19 11.95
CA ASN A 97 15.96 9.56 12.33
C ASN A 97 14.71 10.12 11.66
N SER A 98 14.49 9.83 10.38
CA SER A 98 13.27 10.27 9.66
C SER A 98 11.98 9.73 10.28
N LEU A 99 12.04 8.52 10.82
CA LEU A 99 10.88 7.89 11.46
C LEU A 99 10.65 8.36 12.90
N ILE A 100 11.72 8.69 13.66
CA ILE A 100 11.59 8.98 15.10
C ILE A 100 11.69 10.48 15.42
N TYR A 101 12.54 11.21 14.70
CA TYR A 101 12.84 12.61 15.02
C TYR A 101 12.40 13.58 13.91
N GLY A 102 12.19 13.10 12.69
CA GLY A 102 12.06 13.93 11.51
C GLY A 102 13.41 14.39 10.95
N ILE A 103 13.45 14.75 9.67
CA ILE A 103 14.65 15.21 8.97
C ILE A 103 14.28 16.39 8.07
N ASP A 104 15.17 17.35 7.92
CA ASP A 104 15.06 18.47 6.98
C ASP A 104 13.78 19.31 7.13
N GLY A 105 13.30 19.44 8.37
CA GLY A 105 12.09 20.19 8.68
C GLY A 105 10.78 19.39 8.48
N ASN A 106 10.88 18.15 8.03
CA ASN A 106 9.73 17.24 7.99
C ASN A 106 9.45 16.67 9.37
N ARG A 107 8.16 16.42 9.65
CA ARG A 107 7.75 15.78 10.91
C ARG A 107 8.23 14.32 10.95
N PRO A 108 8.43 13.74 12.16
CA PRO A 108 8.75 12.34 12.29
C PRO A 108 7.63 11.47 11.73
N ASP A 109 8.02 10.36 11.08
CA ASP A 109 7.13 9.39 10.44
C ASP A 109 5.99 10.04 9.65
N GLU A 110 6.36 10.91 8.72
CA GLU A 110 5.42 11.68 7.88
C GLU A 110 4.35 10.82 7.21
N TYR A 111 4.69 9.57 6.94
CA TYR A 111 3.84 8.60 6.25
C TYR A 111 3.16 7.61 7.18
N TYR A 112 3.19 7.80 8.50
CA TYR A 112 2.55 6.93 9.50
C TYR A 112 2.91 5.44 9.39
N ILE A 113 4.12 5.14 8.92
CA ILE A 113 4.61 3.78 8.70
C ILE A 113 4.61 2.96 10.00
N LEU A 114 5.03 3.60 11.11
CA LEU A 114 5.04 2.93 12.41
C LEU A 114 3.63 2.69 12.93
N LYS A 115 2.69 3.57 12.62
CA LYS A 115 1.28 3.42 12.99
C LYS A 115 0.63 2.25 12.24
N ASP A 116 0.99 2.07 10.98
CA ASP A 116 0.47 0.98 10.13
C ASP A 116 1.14 -0.37 10.38
N PHE A 117 2.23 -0.40 11.16
CA PHE A 117 3.05 -1.61 11.35
C PHE A 117 2.25 -2.82 11.87
N GLU A 118 1.38 -2.62 12.86
CA GLU A 118 0.57 -3.71 13.41
C GLU A 118 -0.41 -4.25 12.36
N GLY A 119 -1.10 -3.37 11.65
CA GLY A 119 -2.00 -3.74 10.55
C GLY A 119 -1.26 -4.50 9.45
N TYR A 120 -0.04 -4.07 9.09
CA TYR A 120 0.83 -4.75 8.14
C TYR A 120 1.21 -6.16 8.62
N ARG A 121 1.61 -6.30 9.89
CA ARG A 121 1.95 -7.60 10.50
C ARG A 121 0.78 -8.58 10.45
N GLU A 122 -0.41 -8.12 10.80
CA GLU A 122 -1.62 -8.95 10.75
C GLU A 122 -2.02 -9.28 9.30
N ALA A 123 -1.85 -8.35 8.35
CA ALA A 123 -2.09 -8.64 6.94
C ALA A 123 -1.13 -9.72 6.42
N HIS A 124 0.14 -9.69 6.81
CA HIS A 124 1.12 -10.75 6.46
C HIS A 124 0.73 -12.11 7.00
N LYS A 125 0.23 -12.20 8.25
CA LYS A 125 -0.27 -13.48 8.80
C LYS A 125 -1.42 -14.02 7.95
N ARG A 126 -2.37 -13.15 7.57
CA ARG A 126 -3.49 -13.54 6.69
C ARG A 126 -3.00 -14.02 5.31
N VAL A 127 -1.96 -13.38 4.76
CA VAL A 127 -1.32 -13.81 3.51
C VAL A 127 -0.72 -15.21 3.67
N ASP A 128 0.06 -15.45 4.73
CA ASP A 128 0.70 -16.73 5.00
C ASP A 128 -0.32 -17.86 5.15
N GLU A 129 -1.40 -17.61 5.87
CA GLU A 129 -2.50 -18.56 6.04
C GLU A 129 -3.20 -18.86 4.71
N ALA A 130 -3.56 -17.80 3.97
CA ALA A 130 -4.22 -17.94 2.67
C ALA A 130 -3.33 -18.67 1.64
N TYR A 131 -2.02 -18.42 1.66
CA TYR A 131 -1.08 -19.06 0.72
C TYR A 131 -0.92 -20.56 0.94
N ARG A 132 -1.21 -21.07 2.14
CA ARG A 132 -1.17 -22.51 2.45
C ARG A 132 -2.32 -23.27 1.80
N ASP A 133 -3.49 -22.63 1.64
CA ASP A 133 -4.58 -23.16 0.82
C ASP A 133 -4.33 -22.84 -0.67
N LYS A 134 -3.69 -23.77 -1.36
CA LYS A 134 -3.32 -23.58 -2.77
C LYS A 134 -4.50 -23.38 -3.71
N TYR A 135 -5.64 -24.01 -3.43
CA TYR A 135 -6.85 -23.82 -4.22
C TYR A 135 -7.48 -22.43 -3.96
N GLY A 136 -7.64 -22.07 -2.71
CA GLY A 136 -8.13 -20.74 -2.31
C GLY A 136 -7.25 -19.61 -2.85
N TRP A 137 -5.93 -19.78 -2.77
CA TRP A 137 -4.97 -18.82 -3.33
C TRP A 137 -5.12 -18.69 -4.86
N ALA A 138 -5.17 -19.81 -5.58
CA ALA A 138 -5.37 -19.80 -7.02
C ALA A 138 -6.70 -19.13 -7.41
N LYS A 139 -7.77 -19.35 -6.63
CA LYS A 139 -9.05 -18.68 -6.84
C LYS A 139 -8.94 -17.15 -6.66
N LYS A 140 -8.25 -16.67 -5.61
CA LYS A 140 -7.99 -15.24 -5.42
C LYS A 140 -7.20 -14.65 -6.59
N ALA A 141 -6.12 -15.33 -7.01
CA ALA A 141 -5.31 -14.94 -8.16
C ALA A 141 -6.16 -14.84 -9.44
N TRP A 142 -6.96 -15.87 -9.70
CA TRP A 142 -7.86 -15.91 -10.84
C TRP A 142 -8.88 -14.77 -10.84
N LEU A 143 -9.50 -14.48 -9.69
CA LEU A 143 -10.48 -13.40 -9.56
C LEU A 143 -9.83 -12.04 -9.78
N ASN A 144 -8.61 -11.82 -9.32
CA ASN A 144 -7.84 -10.61 -9.62
C ASN A 144 -7.62 -10.46 -11.14
N ILE A 145 -7.16 -11.53 -11.83
CA ILE A 145 -6.98 -11.51 -13.29
C ILE A 145 -8.31 -11.20 -14.00
N ALA A 146 -9.36 -11.94 -13.65
CA ALA A 146 -10.67 -11.84 -14.33
C ALA A 146 -11.29 -10.44 -14.22
N ASN A 147 -11.05 -9.74 -13.12
CA ASN A 147 -11.59 -8.41 -12.85
C ASN A 147 -10.62 -7.26 -13.19
N SER A 148 -9.47 -7.56 -13.81
CA SER A 148 -8.48 -6.53 -14.17
C SER A 148 -8.85 -5.71 -15.43
N GLY A 149 -9.94 -6.03 -16.10
CA GLY A 149 -10.36 -5.40 -17.37
C GLY A 149 -10.58 -3.89 -17.25
N LYS A 150 -10.99 -3.39 -16.09
CA LYS A 150 -11.11 -1.95 -15.80
C LYS A 150 -9.80 -1.19 -16.05
N PHE A 151 -8.65 -1.83 -15.84
CA PHE A 151 -7.33 -1.22 -16.00
C PHE A 151 -6.76 -1.37 -17.41
N SER A 152 -7.58 -1.78 -18.38
CA SER A 152 -7.20 -1.86 -19.79
C SER A 152 -6.99 -0.46 -20.38
N SER A 153 -5.87 -0.26 -21.08
CA SER A 153 -5.62 0.97 -21.82
C SER A 153 -6.63 1.20 -22.93
N ASP A 154 -7.12 0.13 -23.55
CA ASP A 154 -8.15 0.22 -24.60
C ASP A 154 -9.45 0.81 -24.07
N ARG A 155 -9.91 0.36 -22.89
CA ARG A 155 -11.07 0.95 -22.22
C ARG A 155 -10.85 2.44 -21.96
N THR A 156 -9.72 2.81 -21.37
CA THR A 156 -9.40 4.19 -21.01
C THR A 156 -9.39 5.10 -22.24
N ILE A 157 -8.78 4.64 -23.34
CA ILE A 157 -8.74 5.43 -24.60
C ILE A 157 -10.12 5.55 -25.22
N LEU A 158 -10.94 4.50 -25.18
CA LEU A 158 -12.32 4.57 -25.68
C LEU A 158 -13.20 5.53 -24.88
N GLU A 159 -13.04 5.55 -23.55
CA GLU A 159 -13.73 6.52 -22.70
C GLU A 159 -13.28 7.95 -23.00
N TYR A 160 -11.98 8.21 -23.11
CA TYR A 160 -11.49 9.52 -23.52
C TYR A 160 -12.02 9.95 -24.90
N ALA A 161 -12.05 9.02 -25.87
CA ALA A 161 -12.57 9.30 -27.19
C ALA A 161 -14.04 9.71 -27.16
N SER A 162 -14.87 8.96 -26.39
CA SER A 162 -16.33 9.21 -26.33
C SER A 162 -16.70 10.37 -25.41
N GLU A 163 -16.09 10.47 -24.21
CA GLU A 163 -16.56 11.37 -23.17
C GLU A 163 -15.84 12.74 -23.17
N ILE A 164 -14.58 12.77 -23.61
CA ILE A 164 -13.76 13.98 -23.57
C ILE A 164 -13.56 14.56 -24.97
N TRP A 165 -13.12 13.73 -25.92
CA TRP A 165 -12.77 14.20 -27.27
C TRP A 165 -13.96 14.18 -28.22
N ASN A 166 -15.02 13.44 -27.92
CA ASN A 166 -16.21 13.27 -28.74
C ASN A 166 -15.85 12.84 -30.18
N ILE A 167 -14.96 11.89 -30.33
CA ILE A 167 -14.51 11.34 -31.61
C ILE A 167 -14.88 9.85 -31.72
N ASN A 168 -15.10 9.41 -32.96
CA ASN A 168 -15.41 8.01 -33.26
C ASN A 168 -14.16 7.26 -33.77
N LYS A 169 -14.15 5.94 -33.54
CA LYS A 169 -13.12 5.07 -34.11
C LYS A 169 -13.18 5.11 -35.64
N ILE A 170 -12.03 5.27 -36.28
CA ILE A 170 -11.89 5.21 -37.73
C ILE A 170 -11.58 3.77 -38.10
N GLU A 171 -12.39 3.16 -38.97
CA GLU A 171 -12.07 1.88 -39.58
C GLU A 171 -11.10 2.09 -40.74
N ILE A 172 -9.90 1.57 -40.63
CA ILE A 172 -8.92 1.55 -41.71
C ILE A 172 -9.24 0.35 -42.58
N LYS A 173 -9.61 0.60 -43.86
CA LYS A 173 -9.85 -0.44 -44.85
C LYS A 173 -8.56 -0.93 -45.46
#